data_17a508cae5d0321b72d79938c99669ab
#
_entry.id   17a508cae5d0321b72d79938c99669ab
#
_cell.length_a   1.000
_cell.length_b   1.000
_cell.length_c   1.000
_cell.angle_alpha   90.00
_cell.angle_beta   90.00
_cell.angle_gamma   90.00
#
_symmetry.space_group_name_H-M   'P 1'
#
loop_
_entity.id
_entity.type
_entity.pdbx_description
1 polymer ?
#
loop_
_entity_poly.entity_id
_entity_poly.type
_entity_poly.pdbx_seq_one_letter_code
_entity_poly.pdbx_strand_id
1 'polypeptide(L)'
;MNNLRVPTLQLTYLIALLSSVITLCLLWTKSGSLITVATLAVAIAGWSIILFSSIRTKRKINKIVNDVFGSNASSDVISIYNWLTGRYVGIDKATGNILVIALNKKGRKIFGFDYQIWDGYEVCGNKLTFKFNNLDLPSLEINDAAVTKFKHKLDVLLSNVFQKNISPNKNFSTVVERVTQAV
;
A
#
# COMPACT_ATOMS: atom_id res chain seq x y z
N MET A 1 3.28 12.89 -11.62
CA MET A 1 4.18 11.79 -12.05
C MET A 1 3.33 10.55 -12.35
N ASN A 2 3.22 10.18 -13.62
CA ASN A 2 2.41 9.04 -14.04
C ASN A 2 3.03 7.72 -13.55
N ASN A 3 2.33 7.03 -12.68
CA ASN A 3 2.71 5.72 -12.14
C ASN A 3 2.43 4.65 -13.21
N LEU A 4 3.38 4.40 -14.11
CA LEU A 4 3.24 3.39 -15.18
C LEU A 4 2.96 1.96 -14.66
N ARG A 5 3.18 1.71 -13.37
CA ARG A 5 2.85 0.44 -12.73
C ARG A 5 1.35 0.21 -12.64
N VAL A 6 0.59 1.26 -12.28
CA VAL A 6 -0.87 1.17 -12.14
C VAL A 6 -1.53 0.82 -13.47
N PRO A 7 -1.28 1.55 -14.59
CA PRO A 7 -1.93 1.20 -15.84
C PRO A 7 -1.52 -0.18 -16.37
N THR A 8 -0.25 -0.61 -16.20
CA THR A 8 0.15 -1.97 -16.62
C THR A 8 -0.53 -3.08 -15.82
N LEU A 9 -0.66 -2.93 -14.49
CA LEU A 9 -1.38 -3.90 -13.66
C LEU A 9 -2.88 -3.88 -13.91
N GLN A 10 -3.47 -2.71 -14.17
CA GLN A 10 -4.88 -2.59 -14.53
C GLN A 10 -5.15 -3.27 -15.87
N LEU A 11 -4.29 -3.07 -16.86
CA LEU A 11 -4.40 -3.74 -18.16
C LEU A 11 -4.29 -5.26 -18.00
N THR A 12 -3.32 -5.76 -17.23
CA THR A 12 -3.16 -7.20 -16.94
C THR A 12 -4.40 -7.75 -16.25
N TYR A 13 -4.97 -7.03 -15.29
CA TYR A 13 -6.20 -7.41 -14.61
C TYR A 13 -7.38 -7.51 -15.59
N LEU A 14 -7.52 -6.54 -16.47
CA LEU A 14 -8.60 -6.49 -17.46
C LEU A 14 -8.48 -7.65 -18.46
N ILE A 15 -7.27 -7.95 -18.93
CA ILE A 15 -7.00 -9.10 -19.81
C ILE A 15 -7.29 -10.42 -19.09
N ALA A 16 -6.86 -10.59 -17.84
CA ALA A 16 -7.11 -11.79 -17.04
C ALA A 16 -8.61 -12.00 -16.81
N LEU A 17 -9.35 -10.93 -16.54
CA LEU A 17 -10.79 -10.97 -16.32
C LEU A 17 -11.53 -11.32 -17.61
N LEU A 18 -11.23 -10.65 -18.73
CA LEU A 18 -11.84 -10.94 -20.02
C LEU A 18 -11.57 -12.38 -20.47
N SER A 19 -10.32 -12.85 -20.37
CA SER A 19 -9.98 -14.23 -20.74
C SER A 19 -10.69 -15.24 -19.84
N SER A 20 -10.90 -14.95 -18.55
CA SER A 20 -11.67 -15.81 -17.64
C SER A 20 -13.15 -15.91 -18.06
N VAL A 21 -13.77 -14.78 -18.43
CA VAL A 21 -15.17 -14.75 -18.89
C VAL A 21 -15.31 -15.52 -20.21
N ILE A 22 -14.41 -15.29 -21.17
CA ILE A 22 -14.42 -16.03 -22.45
C ILE A 22 -14.27 -17.54 -22.22
N THR A 23 -13.34 -17.93 -21.35
CA THR A 23 -13.15 -19.37 -21.00
C THR A 23 -14.42 -19.97 -20.42
N LEU A 24 -15.10 -19.27 -19.51
CA LEU A 24 -16.37 -19.73 -18.93
C LEU A 24 -17.46 -19.90 -20.00
N CYS A 25 -17.60 -18.96 -20.92
CA CYS A 25 -18.56 -19.05 -22.04
C CYS A 25 -18.26 -20.24 -22.95
N LEU A 26 -16.98 -20.48 -23.28
CA LEU A 26 -16.57 -21.61 -24.14
C LEU A 26 -16.77 -22.95 -23.44
N LEU A 27 -16.56 -23.05 -22.14
CA LEU A 27 -16.87 -24.26 -21.36
C LEU A 27 -18.37 -24.54 -21.31
N TRP A 28 -19.19 -23.48 -21.18
CA TRP A 28 -20.66 -23.61 -21.18
C TRP A 28 -21.17 -24.19 -22.51
N THR A 29 -20.60 -23.75 -23.63
CA THR A 29 -20.97 -24.26 -24.97
C THR A 29 -20.40 -25.64 -25.30
N LYS A 30 -19.73 -26.28 -24.32
CA LYS A 30 -19.02 -27.59 -24.48
C LYS A 30 -18.04 -27.58 -25.66
N SER A 31 -17.54 -26.41 -26.05
CA SER A 31 -16.56 -26.28 -27.11
C SER A 31 -15.17 -26.65 -26.60
N GLY A 32 -14.83 -27.92 -26.65
CA GLY A 32 -13.49 -28.45 -26.30
C GLY A 32 -12.43 -28.10 -27.33
N SER A 33 -12.39 -26.84 -27.79
CA SER A 33 -11.49 -26.41 -28.87
C SER A 33 -10.12 -25.95 -28.28
N LEU A 34 -9.13 -25.93 -29.14
CA LEU A 34 -7.79 -25.40 -28.83
C LEU A 34 -7.87 -23.94 -28.28
N ILE A 35 -8.89 -23.18 -28.69
CA ILE A 35 -9.17 -21.83 -28.23
C ILE A 35 -9.51 -21.81 -26.73
N THR A 36 -10.29 -22.77 -26.23
CA THR A 36 -10.63 -22.88 -24.80
C THR A 36 -9.38 -23.10 -23.95
N VAL A 37 -8.47 -23.95 -24.39
CA VAL A 37 -7.19 -24.19 -23.70
C VAL A 37 -6.31 -22.94 -23.73
N ALA A 38 -6.22 -22.26 -24.84
CA ALA A 38 -5.44 -21.03 -24.97
C ALA A 38 -5.96 -19.91 -24.07
N THR A 39 -7.28 -19.67 -24.04
CA THR A 39 -7.89 -18.64 -23.18
C THR A 39 -7.72 -18.96 -21.69
N LEU A 40 -7.81 -20.24 -21.31
CA LEU A 40 -7.54 -20.68 -19.93
C LEU A 40 -6.09 -20.43 -19.53
N ALA A 41 -5.14 -20.75 -20.40
CA ALA A 41 -3.72 -20.51 -20.15
C ALA A 41 -3.42 -19.00 -19.95
N VAL A 42 -4.01 -18.14 -20.77
CA VAL A 42 -3.87 -16.67 -20.63
C VAL A 42 -4.47 -16.18 -19.31
N ALA A 43 -5.64 -16.71 -18.91
CA ALA A 43 -6.27 -16.36 -17.63
C ALA A 43 -5.37 -16.74 -16.45
N ILE A 44 -4.87 -17.99 -16.42
CA ILE A 44 -3.98 -18.47 -15.36
C ILE A 44 -2.69 -17.65 -15.29
N ALA A 45 -2.07 -17.37 -16.43
CA ALA A 45 -0.85 -16.54 -16.49
C ALA A 45 -1.12 -15.11 -15.96
N GLY A 46 -2.20 -14.48 -16.36
CA GLY A 46 -2.59 -13.14 -15.91
C GLY A 46 -2.80 -13.08 -14.41
N TRP A 47 -3.57 -13.99 -13.84
CA TRP A 47 -3.78 -14.06 -12.38
C TRP A 47 -2.50 -14.36 -11.61
N SER A 48 -1.63 -15.24 -12.14
CA SER A 48 -0.34 -15.56 -11.54
C SER A 48 0.57 -14.33 -11.46
N ILE A 49 0.63 -13.51 -12.50
CA ILE A 49 1.41 -12.26 -12.53
C ILE A 49 0.89 -11.29 -11.47
N ILE A 50 -0.43 -11.13 -11.35
CA ILE A 50 -1.05 -10.23 -10.37
C ILE A 50 -0.74 -10.69 -8.94
N LEU A 51 -0.95 -11.97 -8.64
CA LEU A 51 -0.68 -12.54 -7.32
C LEU A 51 0.81 -12.42 -6.95
N PHE A 52 1.70 -12.79 -7.85
CA PHE A 52 3.15 -12.69 -7.62
C PHE A 52 3.60 -11.24 -7.39
N SER A 53 3.11 -10.30 -8.19
CA SER A 53 3.39 -8.87 -8.02
C SER A 53 2.91 -8.34 -6.67
N SER A 54 1.71 -8.75 -6.24
CA SER A 54 1.13 -8.38 -4.94
C SER A 54 1.97 -8.92 -3.78
N ILE A 55 2.28 -10.21 -3.79
CA ILE A 55 3.10 -10.87 -2.75
C ILE A 55 4.50 -10.24 -2.67
N ARG A 56 5.15 -10.04 -3.82
CA ARG A 56 6.48 -9.44 -3.87
C ARG A 56 6.49 -8.01 -3.31
N THR A 57 5.47 -7.23 -3.62
CA THR A 57 5.35 -5.86 -3.11
C THR A 57 5.10 -5.86 -1.61
N LYS A 58 4.19 -6.71 -1.12
CA LYS A 58 3.92 -6.85 0.31
C LYS A 58 5.16 -7.28 1.10
N ARG A 59 5.92 -8.26 0.58
CA ARG A 59 7.18 -8.69 1.22
C ARG A 59 8.20 -7.57 1.34
N LYS A 60 8.36 -6.75 0.28
CA LYS A 60 9.27 -5.60 0.30
C LYS A 60 8.85 -4.56 1.34
N ILE A 61 7.57 -4.24 1.41
CA ILE A 61 7.06 -3.28 2.40
C ILE A 61 7.22 -3.83 3.81
N ASN A 62 6.83 -5.09 4.05
CA ASN A 62 6.97 -5.70 5.36
C ASN A 62 8.43 -5.74 5.83
N LYS A 63 9.38 -6.00 4.92
CA LYS A 63 10.79 -5.92 5.26
C LYS A 63 11.17 -4.53 5.76
N ILE A 64 10.84 -3.48 5.03
CA ILE A 64 11.13 -2.09 5.42
C ILE A 64 10.46 -1.75 6.76
N VAL A 65 9.19 -2.14 6.93
CA VAL A 65 8.44 -1.90 8.17
C VAL A 65 9.12 -2.57 9.38
N ASN A 66 9.55 -3.83 9.21
CA ASN A 66 10.24 -4.55 10.27
C ASN A 66 11.64 -3.96 10.56
N ASP A 67 12.35 -3.51 9.52
CA ASP A 67 13.66 -2.89 9.68
C ASP A 67 13.58 -1.52 10.39
N VAL A 68 12.44 -0.79 10.23
CA VAL A 68 12.22 0.53 10.84
C VAL A 68 11.61 0.43 12.25
N PHE A 69 10.54 -0.36 12.41
CA PHE A 69 9.78 -0.44 13.67
C PHE A 69 10.17 -1.65 14.54
N GLY A 70 11.02 -2.56 14.03
CA GLY A 70 11.38 -3.80 14.70
C GLY A 70 10.38 -4.94 14.50
N SER A 71 10.70 -6.11 15.06
CA SER A 71 9.91 -7.34 14.90
C SER A 71 8.50 -7.29 15.52
N ASN A 72 8.26 -6.39 16.46
CA ASN A 72 6.96 -6.20 17.14
C ASN A 72 6.04 -5.18 16.45
N ALA A 73 6.43 -4.71 15.26
CA ALA A 73 5.68 -3.69 14.51
C ALA A 73 4.21 -4.04 14.22
N SER A 74 3.84 -5.32 14.24
CA SER A 74 2.47 -5.76 13.92
C SER A 74 1.43 -5.42 14.99
N SER A 75 1.81 -5.26 16.27
CA SER A 75 0.89 -4.97 17.38
C SER A 75 0.72 -3.47 17.63
N ASP A 76 1.76 -2.69 17.43
CA ASP A 76 1.82 -1.31 17.88
C ASP A 76 1.67 -0.29 16.73
N VAL A 77 1.78 -0.75 15.50
CA VAL A 77 1.64 0.09 14.31
C VAL A 77 0.25 -0.05 13.70
N ILE A 78 -0.49 1.06 13.60
CA ILE A 78 -1.67 1.11 12.75
C ILE A 78 -1.23 1.42 11.32
N SER A 79 -1.67 0.60 10.37
CA SER A 79 -1.21 0.77 8.99
C SER A 79 -2.31 0.57 7.97
N ILE A 80 -2.14 1.25 6.83
CA ILE A 80 -2.91 1.05 5.61
C ILE A 80 -1.97 0.84 4.44
N TYR A 81 -2.33 -0.07 3.55
CA TYR A 81 -1.51 -0.49 2.44
C TYR A 81 -2.36 -0.72 1.19
N ASN A 82 -2.00 -0.08 0.10
CA ASN A 82 -2.55 -0.37 -1.21
C ASN A 82 -1.50 -1.10 -2.08
N TRP A 83 -1.74 -2.40 -2.33
CA TRP A 83 -0.81 -3.25 -3.07
C TRP A 83 -0.69 -2.86 -4.55
N LEU A 84 -1.76 -2.30 -5.14
CA LEU A 84 -1.81 -1.90 -6.54
C LEU A 84 -0.89 -0.71 -6.82
N THR A 85 -0.93 0.28 -5.93
CA THR A 85 -0.10 1.49 -6.04
C THR A 85 1.25 1.34 -5.35
N GLY A 86 1.41 0.33 -4.47
CA GLY A 86 2.59 0.15 -3.63
C GLY A 86 2.76 1.26 -2.60
N ARG A 87 1.67 1.87 -2.14
CA ARG A 87 1.66 2.92 -1.12
C ARG A 87 1.33 2.32 0.23
N TYR A 88 2.09 2.72 1.23
CA TYR A 88 1.92 2.30 2.62
C TYR A 88 2.06 3.50 3.53
N VAL A 89 1.23 3.55 4.55
CA VAL A 89 1.39 4.44 5.70
C VAL A 89 1.24 3.61 6.96
N GLY A 90 2.21 3.72 7.85
CA GLY A 90 2.18 3.11 9.18
C GLY A 90 2.45 4.16 10.24
N ILE A 91 1.69 4.15 11.32
CA ILE A 91 1.80 5.07 12.44
C ILE A 91 1.99 4.26 13.71
N ASP A 92 3.08 4.49 14.39
CA ASP A 92 3.36 3.90 15.70
C ASP A 92 2.49 4.58 16.77
N LYS A 93 1.72 3.79 17.50
CA LYS A 93 0.81 4.29 18.54
C LYS A 93 1.53 4.90 19.73
N ALA A 94 2.73 4.41 20.05
CA ALA A 94 3.48 4.84 21.24
C ALA A 94 4.22 6.16 20.98
N THR A 95 4.84 6.29 19.81
CA THR A 95 5.70 7.45 19.49
C THR A 95 5.03 8.45 18.56
N GLY A 96 3.94 8.07 17.89
CA GLY A 96 3.30 8.89 16.85
C GLY A 96 4.13 9.00 15.58
N ASN A 97 5.24 8.27 15.45
CA ASN A 97 6.08 8.29 14.27
C ASN A 97 5.36 7.69 13.06
N ILE A 98 5.51 8.33 11.92
CA ILE A 98 4.81 7.99 10.69
C ILE A 98 5.82 7.51 9.65
N LEU A 99 5.67 6.28 9.20
CA LEU A 99 6.42 5.72 8.07
C LEU A 99 5.55 5.78 6.81
N VAL A 100 6.05 6.46 5.80
CA VAL A 100 5.42 6.55 4.49
C VAL A 100 6.29 5.87 3.45
N ILE A 101 5.72 4.90 2.71
CA ILE A 101 6.41 4.20 1.64
C ILE A 101 5.61 4.38 0.35
N ALA A 102 6.27 4.85 -0.70
CA ALA A 102 5.74 4.91 -2.06
C ALA A 102 6.69 4.20 -3.01
N LEU A 103 6.30 2.99 -3.43
CA LEU A 103 7.09 2.18 -4.37
C LEU A 103 6.68 2.52 -5.80
N ASN A 104 7.56 3.20 -6.53
CA ASN A 104 7.38 3.56 -7.93
C ASN A 104 8.40 2.82 -8.82
N LYS A 105 8.12 2.69 -10.13
CA LYS A 105 9.10 2.14 -11.09
C LYS A 105 10.41 2.95 -11.15
N LYS A 106 10.36 4.25 -10.89
CA LYS A 106 11.51 5.16 -10.91
C LYS A 106 12.31 5.17 -9.59
N GLY A 107 11.90 4.38 -8.60
CA GLY A 107 12.57 4.33 -7.31
C GLY A 107 11.61 4.19 -6.14
N ARG A 108 12.19 4.01 -4.98
CA ARG A 108 11.49 4.00 -3.70
C ARG A 108 11.56 5.40 -3.12
N LYS A 109 10.42 5.92 -2.69
CA LYS A 109 10.38 7.07 -1.81
C LYS A 109 9.90 6.58 -0.46
N ILE A 110 10.76 6.68 0.53
CA ILE A 110 10.48 6.29 1.92
C ILE A 110 10.74 7.52 2.76
N PHE A 111 9.76 7.89 3.58
CA PHE A 111 9.84 9.04 4.46
C PHE A 111 9.51 8.60 5.89
N GLY A 112 10.28 9.08 6.84
CA GLY A 112 9.99 9.03 8.25
C GLY A 112 9.59 10.41 8.73
N PHE A 113 8.41 10.55 9.31
CA PHE A 113 7.91 11.80 9.84
C PHE A 113 7.61 11.68 11.33
N ASP A 114 7.88 12.75 12.04
CA ASP A 114 7.41 12.94 13.40
C ASP A 114 5.93 13.35 13.36
N TYR A 115 5.22 13.10 14.44
CA TYR A 115 3.82 13.50 14.59
C TYR A 115 3.56 14.99 14.30
N GLN A 116 4.54 15.87 14.56
CA GLN A 116 4.42 17.32 14.35
C GLN A 116 4.37 17.73 12.87
N ILE A 117 4.90 16.90 11.96
CA ILE A 117 4.91 17.16 10.51
C ILE A 117 3.55 16.79 9.89
N TRP A 118 2.74 16.03 10.59
CA TRP A 118 1.43 15.64 10.12
C TRP A 118 0.40 16.76 10.30
N ASP A 119 -0.10 17.29 9.19
CA ASP A 119 -1.10 18.37 9.15
C ASP A 119 -2.55 17.84 9.17
N GLY A 120 -2.74 16.51 9.12
CA GLY A 120 -4.04 15.89 9.18
C GLY A 120 -4.34 14.95 8.03
N TYR A 121 -5.62 14.59 7.89
CA TYR A 121 -6.08 13.72 6.82
C TYR A 121 -7.50 14.07 6.37
N GLU A 122 -7.83 13.69 5.14
CA GLU A 122 -9.16 13.79 4.57
C GLU A 122 -9.61 12.43 4.04
N VAL A 123 -10.89 12.13 4.19
CA VAL A 123 -11.50 10.90 3.66
C VAL A 123 -12.65 11.26 2.74
N CYS A 124 -12.60 10.73 1.51
CA CYS A 124 -13.67 10.85 0.53
C CYS A 124 -13.95 9.45 -0.06
N GLY A 125 -15.03 8.81 0.41
CA GLY A 125 -15.32 7.42 0.06
C GLY A 125 -14.19 6.47 0.47
N ASN A 126 -13.64 5.75 -0.48
CA ASN A 126 -12.52 4.83 -0.28
C ASN A 126 -11.14 5.49 -0.42
N LYS A 127 -11.09 6.81 -0.58
CA LYS A 127 -9.87 7.58 -0.74
C LYS A 127 -9.51 8.25 0.58
N LEU A 128 -8.30 8.00 1.05
CA LEU A 128 -7.68 8.65 2.20
C LEU A 128 -6.51 9.50 1.71
N THR A 129 -6.51 10.78 2.06
CA THR A 129 -5.45 11.72 1.74
C THR A 129 -4.81 12.18 3.02
N PHE A 130 -3.55 11.82 3.24
CA PHE A 130 -2.72 12.39 4.31
C PHE A 130 -2.12 13.72 3.85
N LYS A 131 -2.06 14.69 4.74
CA LYS A 131 -1.41 15.99 4.53
C LYS A 131 -0.21 16.09 5.46
N PHE A 132 0.91 16.55 4.92
CA PHE A 132 2.16 16.73 5.66
C PHE A 132 2.71 18.13 5.42
N ASN A 133 3.21 18.74 6.46
CA ASN A 133 3.97 20.00 6.35
C ASN A 133 5.41 19.71 5.90
N ASN A 134 5.53 19.15 4.67
CA ASN A 134 6.80 18.78 4.07
C ASN A 134 6.77 19.05 2.56
N LEU A 135 7.80 19.74 2.05
CA LEU A 135 7.87 20.14 0.63
C LEU A 135 8.06 18.96 -0.32
N ASP A 136 8.77 17.91 0.10
CA ASP A 136 9.03 16.74 -0.75
C ASP A 136 7.84 15.79 -0.86
N LEU A 137 6.96 15.82 0.16
CA LEU A 137 5.73 15.03 0.21
C LEU A 137 4.63 15.84 0.92
N PRO A 138 4.01 16.81 0.25
CA PRO A 138 2.94 17.61 0.87
C PRO A 138 1.66 16.80 1.09
N SER A 139 1.42 15.77 0.29
CA SER A 139 0.27 14.88 0.46
C SER A 139 0.53 13.48 -0.07
N LEU A 140 -0.15 12.49 0.52
CA LEU A 140 -0.19 11.12 0.04
C LEU A 140 -1.62 10.61 -0.01
N GLU A 141 -2.02 10.14 -1.18
CA GLU A 141 -3.33 9.53 -1.38
C GLU A 141 -3.23 8.01 -1.36
N ILE A 142 -4.13 7.36 -0.62
CA ILE A 142 -4.31 5.91 -0.61
C ILE A 142 -5.78 5.62 -0.90
N ASN A 143 -6.03 4.78 -1.91
CA ASN A 143 -7.37 4.35 -2.25
C ASN A 143 -7.51 2.87 -1.93
N ASP A 144 -8.31 2.53 -0.92
CA ASP A 144 -8.47 1.16 -0.43
C ASP A 144 -9.84 0.98 0.24
N ALA A 145 -10.41 -0.21 0.13
CA ALA A 145 -11.67 -0.55 0.79
C ALA A 145 -11.59 -0.49 2.34
N ALA A 146 -10.38 -0.63 2.90
CA ALA A 146 -10.14 -0.56 4.34
C ALA A 146 -10.07 0.87 4.90
N VAL A 147 -10.22 1.91 4.08
CA VAL A 147 -10.11 3.33 4.49
C VAL A 147 -11.04 3.66 5.65
N THR A 148 -12.30 3.24 5.61
CA THR A 148 -13.26 3.50 6.69
C THR A 148 -12.81 2.90 8.03
N LYS A 149 -12.36 1.64 8.00
CA LYS A 149 -11.84 0.97 9.20
C LYS A 149 -10.56 1.62 9.73
N PHE A 150 -9.70 2.06 8.82
CA PHE A 150 -8.48 2.75 9.17
C PHE A 150 -8.76 4.14 9.75
N LYS A 151 -9.73 4.88 9.19
CA LYS A 151 -10.21 6.16 9.71
C LYS A 151 -10.58 6.06 11.19
N HIS A 152 -11.40 5.08 11.58
CA HIS A 152 -11.76 4.89 12.98
C HIS A 152 -10.53 4.71 13.90
N LYS A 153 -9.50 4.01 13.43
CA LYS A 153 -8.26 3.87 14.20
C LYS A 153 -7.51 5.18 14.32
N LEU A 154 -7.52 5.99 13.25
CA LEU A 154 -6.93 7.34 13.27
C LEU A 154 -7.68 8.27 14.22
N ASP A 155 -9.01 8.26 14.19
CA ASP A 155 -9.83 9.10 15.07
C ASP A 155 -9.55 8.78 16.56
N VAL A 156 -9.38 7.49 16.89
CA VAL A 156 -8.98 7.07 18.25
C VAL A 156 -7.57 7.56 18.60
N LEU A 157 -6.60 7.41 17.68
CA LEU A 157 -5.23 7.85 17.90
C LEU A 157 -5.13 9.38 18.07
N LEU A 158 -5.95 10.12 17.35
CA LEU A 158 -6.01 11.59 17.40
C LEU A 158 -6.86 12.13 18.55
N SER A 159 -7.53 11.27 19.31
CA SER A 159 -8.28 11.71 20.48
C SER A 159 -7.36 12.29 21.54
N ASN A 160 -7.83 13.33 22.24
CA ASN A 160 -7.07 14.01 23.29
C ASN A 160 -6.54 13.07 24.41
N VAL A 161 -7.23 11.94 24.62
CA VAL A 161 -6.82 10.91 25.59
C VAL A 161 -5.54 10.20 25.13
N PHE A 162 -5.42 9.91 23.83
CA PHE A 162 -4.26 9.20 23.28
C PHE A 162 -3.07 10.12 23.07
N GLN A 163 -3.29 11.36 22.64
CA GLN A 163 -2.22 12.34 22.38
C GLN A 163 -1.35 12.67 23.61
N LYS A 164 -1.93 12.62 24.81
CA LYS A 164 -1.19 12.86 26.05
C LYS A 164 -0.09 11.81 26.31
N ASN A 165 -0.18 10.64 25.70
CA ASN A 165 0.73 9.52 25.92
C ASN A 165 1.77 9.36 24.79
N ILE A 166 1.73 10.20 23.76
CA ILE A 166 2.67 10.13 22.64
C ILE A 166 4.00 10.74 23.07
N SER A 167 5.08 9.94 22.98
CA SER A 167 6.45 10.38 23.22
C SER A 167 7.24 10.38 21.90
N PRO A 168 7.29 11.51 21.17
CA PRO A 168 7.91 11.57 19.85
C PRO A 168 9.41 11.23 19.89
N ASN A 169 9.85 10.36 18.99
CA ASN A 169 11.27 10.11 18.78
C ASN A 169 11.81 11.10 17.74
N LYS A 170 12.53 12.12 18.18
CA LYS A 170 13.07 13.21 17.34
C LYS A 170 14.04 12.75 16.23
N ASN A 171 14.52 11.51 16.28
CA ASN A 171 15.50 10.99 15.31
C ASN A 171 14.89 9.97 14.33
N PHE A 172 13.56 9.89 14.22
CA PHE A 172 12.93 8.86 13.42
C PHE A 172 13.23 8.99 11.91
N SER A 173 13.30 10.21 11.39
CA SER A 173 13.68 10.46 9.98
C SER A 173 15.06 9.90 9.65
N THR A 174 16.05 10.11 10.54
CA THR A 174 17.42 9.60 10.34
C THR A 174 17.50 8.08 10.41
N VAL A 175 16.67 7.44 11.23
CA VAL A 175 16.55 5.95 11.25
C VAL A 175 16.01 5.46 9.91
N VAL A 176 14.96 6.08 9.40
CA VAL A 176 14.35 5.71 8.11
C VAL A 176 15.32 5.94 6.96
N GLU A 177 16.07 7.03 6.94
CA GLU A 177 17.09 7.31 5.92
C GLU A 177 18.19 6.24 5.92
N ARG A 178 18.69 5.86 7.09
CA ARG A 178 19.71 4.81 7.24
C ARG A 178 19.23 3.47 6.70
N VAL A 179 18.01 3.06 7.06
CA VAL A 179 17.40 1.82 6.55
C VAL A 179 17.21 1.91 5.04
N THR A 180 16.83 3.08 4.51
CA THR A 180 16.62 3.28 3.06
C THR A 180 17.90 3.14 2.26
N GLN A 181 19.03 3.58 2.79
CA GLN A 181 20.35 3.45 2.16
C GLN A 181 20.88 2.01 2.18
N ALA A 182 20.47 1.20 3.15
CA ALA A 182 20.93 -0.19 3.32
C ALA A 182 20.12 -1.22 2.50
N VAL A 183 19.00 -0.84 1.88
CA VAL A 183 18.05 -1.72 1.15
C VAL A 183 17.97 -1.34 -0.32
#